data_82f0b551f9ee5f4879404d5e994c166f
#
_entry.id   82f0b551f9ee5f4879404d5e994c166f
#
_cell.length_a   1.000
_cell.length_b   1.000
_cell.length_c   1.000
_cell.angle_alpha   90.00
_cell.angle_beta   90.00
_cell.angle_gamma   90.00
#
_symmetry.space_group_name_H-M   'P 1'
#
loop_
_entity.id
_entity.type
_entity.pdbx_description
1 polymer ?
#
loop_
_entity_poly.entity_id
_entity_poly.type
_entity_poly.pdbx_seq_one_letter_code
_entity_poly.pdbx_strand_id
1 'polypeptide(L)'
;MITAIGAFADLHRNNPGAPVVGDGQQVLLPGFVNAHHHIGLSTVQLGISDTTLELWFATSIAMRDRIPYYDTLYSCFEMVASGTTTAQHLHGWIPGDPRQTEAEAESIIRAYEDIGMRLSFCYALREQNHLVYEANEQFLARVAADVRPLLAKYFAGFQMPAKETLALFDHLRAKHKDKERVRIQLAPSNQQWCTDEGLAMLADSAEKHGVPIHMHLVETPYQKQYARRRGDGGTAVDFIERFGLLGPKTTLGHAVWLSESDLDKLAATHTSVCHNCSSNFRLRSGVLPLNRLEARGINTAIGLDDVGINDDQDMLQEMRMVLRAHREPGMDDRVPTVAQVFRMATSGGAQTTPYAAEIGTLETGKAADIVLIDWNQISYPYLDSETPVLDAVIQRAKMQGVQTVIVAGEIVYQDGKFTRLDREAALAQLADILKRPLTDEEMGRRRLAKAVFPYVKSFYDGYYDPSTSEPYYRQNSRI
;
A
#
# COMPACT_ATOMS: atom_id res chain seq x y z
N MET A 1 -19.52 -16.64 3.10
CA MET A 1 -18.64 -17.71 3.60
C MET A 1 -18.63 -18.87 2.63
N ILE A 2 -17.49 -19.51 2.38
CA ILE A 2 -17.34 -20.72 1.57
C ILE A 2 -17.86 -21.91 2.38
N THR A 3 -18.87 -22.62 1.86
CA THR A 3 -19.49 -23.74 2.56
C THR A 3 -18.98 -25.10 2.11
N ALA A 4 -18.52 -25.20 0.84
CA ALA A 4 -17.94 -26.41 0.29
C ALA A 4 -17.02 -26.10 -0.89
N ILE A 5 -16.04 -26.98 -1.13
CA ILE A 5 -15.16 -26.97 -2.30
C ILE A 5 -15.14 -28.40 -2.86
N GLY A 6 -15.27 -28.56 -4.17
CA GLY A 6 -15.26 -29.86 -4.80
C GLY A 6 -15.63 -29.81 -6.29
N ALA A 7 -15.83 -30.97 -6.88
CA ALA A 7 -16.24 -31.08 -8.27
C ALA A 7 -17.65 -30.47 -8.49
N PHE A 8 -17.80 -29.68 -9.56
CA PHE A 8 -19.05 -28.98 -9.88
C PHE A 8 -20.26 -29.92 -9.89
N ALA A 9 -20.14 -31.09 -10.53
CA ALA A 9 -21.23 -32.04 -10.63
C ALA A 9 -21.77 -32.53 -9.26
N ASP A 10 -20.88 -32.69 -8.27
CA ASP A 10 -21.24 -33.12 -6.93
C ASP A 10 -21.88 -31.99 -6.12
N LEU A 11 -21.26 -30.80 -6.21
CA LEU A 11 -21.76 -29.59 -5.52
C LEU A 11 -23.15 -29.21 -6.05
N HIS A 12 -23.35 -29.23 -7.37
CA HIS A 12 -24.64 -28.89 -8.00
C HIS A 12 -25.71 -29.91 -7.67
N ARG A 13 -25.38 -31.23 -7.64
CA ARG A 13 -26.29 -32.28 -7.23
C ARG A 13 -26.80 -32.10 -5.80
N ASN A 14 -25.90 -31.69 -4.91
CA ASN A 14 -26.22 -31.47 -3.50
C ASN A 14 -26.94 -30.14 -3.24
N ASN A 15 -26.88 -29.20 -4.19
CA ASN A 15 -27.45 -27.85 -4.08
C ASN A 15 -28.17 -27.46 -5.40
N PRO A 16 -29.23 -28.16 -5.83
CA PRO A 16 -29.82 -28.01 -7.16
C PRO A 16 -30.50 -26.63 -7.38
N GLY A 17 -30.77 -25.88 -6.30
CA GLY A 17 -31.37 -24.55 -6.38
C GLY A 17 -30.34 -23.38 -6.29
N ALA A 18 -29.07 -23.68 -6.14
CA ALA A 18 -28.03 -22.62 -6.05
C ALA A 18 -27.79 -22.01 -7.45
N PRO A 19 -27.74 -20.68 -7.54
CA PRO A 19 -27.34 -20.03 -8.79
C PRO A 19 -25.91 -20.40 -9.17
N VAL A 20 -25.69 -20.63 -10.47
CA VAL A 20 -24.35 -20.91 -11.01
C VAL A 20 -23.75 -19.62 -11.57
N VAL A 21 -22.50 -19.33 -11.21
CA VAL A 21 -21.71 -18.22 -11.73
C VAL A 21 -20.56 -18.79 -12.56
N GLY A 22 -20.41 -18.29 -13.79
CA GLY A 22 -19.45 -18.81 -14.76
C GLY A 22 -19.97 -19.94 -15.63
N ASP A 23 -19.21 -20.30 -16.66
CA ASP A 23 -19.57 -21.30 -17.68
C ASP A 23 -18.58 -22.49 -17.72
N GLY A 24 -17.67 -22.57 -16.75
CA GLY A 24 -16.62 -23.60 -16.67
C GLY A 24 -15.37 -23.29 -17.48
N GLN A 25 -15.28 -22.12 -18.09
CA GLN A 25 -14.09 -21.62 -18.81
C GLN A 25 -13.33 -20.55 -18.01
N GLN A 26 -13.44 -20.57 -16.69
CA GLN A 26 -12.74 -19.65 -15.79
C GLN A 26 -11.76 -20.38 -14.89
N VAL A 27 -10.69 -19.67 -14.55
CA VAL A 27 -9.84 -20.01 -13.40
C VAL A 27 -10.40 -19.30 -12.16
N LEU A 28 -10.67 -20.07 -11.12
CA LEU A 28 -11.19 -19.58 -9.85
C LEU A 28 -10.04 -19.44 -8.85
N LEU A 29 -9.86 -18.23 -8.33
CA LEU A 29 -8.76 -17.84 -7.44
C LEU A 29 -9.32 -17.18 -6.18
N PRO A 30 -8.59 -17.21 -5.03
CA PRO A 30 -8.88 -16.31 -3.93
C PRO A 30 -8.72 -14.86 -4.37
N GLY A 31 -9.56 -13.97 -3.82
CA GLY A 31 -9.44 -12.54 -4.03
C GLY A 31 -8.07 -12.00 -3.65
N PHE A 32 -7.52 -11.09 -4.45
CA PHE A 32 -6.23 -10.49 -4.17
C PHE A 32 -6.33 -9.47 -3.04
N VAL A 33 -5.22 -9.31 -2.31
CA VAL A 33 -5.08 -8.37 -1.20
C VAL A 33 -4.02 -7.34 -1.54
N ASN A 34 -4.44 -6.08 -1.71
CA ASN A 34 -3.52 -4.95 -1.76
C ASN A 34 -3.11 -4.61 -0.32
N ALA A 35 -1.91 -5.04 0.07
CA ALA A 35 -1.43 -4.97 1.44
C ALA A 35 -0.87 -3.59 1.83
N HIS A 36 -0.83 -2.62 0.91
CA HIS A 36 -0.38 -1.25 1.17
C HIS A 36 -0.95 -0.30 0.12
N HIS A 37 -1.82 0.59 0.55
CA HIS A 37 -2.49 1.54 -0.32
C HIS A 37 -2.67 2.89 0.38
N HIS A 38 -2.62 3.94 -0.39
CA HIS A 38 -2.95 5.28 0.05
C HIS A 38 -4.23 5.78 -0.66
N ILE A 39 -4.26 7.06 -1.08
CA ILE A 39 -5.43 7.60 -1.76
C ILE A 39 -5.33 7.37 -3.29
N GLY A 40 -6.44 7.48 -3.99
CA GLY A 40 -6.64 6.97 -5.32
C GLY A 40 -5.91 7.61 -6.48
N LEU A 41 -6.06 8.94 -6.66
CA LEU A 41 -5.39 9.61 -7.78
C LEU A 41 -3.89 9.73 -7.54
N SER A 42 -3.11 9.38 -8.56
CA SER A 42 -1.67 9.50 -8.51
C SER A 42 -1.21 10.95 -8.57
N THR A 43 0.03 11.18 -8.16
CA THR A 43 0.63 12.50 -8.20
C THR A 43 0.76 13.06 -9.62
N VAL A 44 0.98 12.20 -10.62
CA VAL A 44 1.05 12.60 -12.04
C VAL A 44 -0.30 13.11 -12.51
N GLN A 45 -1.40 12.45 -12.16
CA GLN A 45 -2.74 12.90 -12.47
C GLN A 45 -3.07 14.25 -11.80
N LEU A 46 -2.46 14.53 -10.66
CA LEU A 46 -2.63 15.79 -9.92
C LEU A 46 -1.60 16.88 -10.30
N GLY A 47 -0.79 16.64 -11.34
CA GLY A 47 0.13 17.62 -11.93
C GLY A 47 1.53 17.64 -11.32
N ILE A 48 1.96 16.57 -10.65
CA ILE A 48 3.30 16.43 -10.06
C ILE A 48 4.12 15.46 -10.90
N SER A 49 5.34 15.88 -11.26
CA SER A 49 6.28 15.05 -12.01
C SER A 49 6.88 13.95 -11.14
N ASP A 50 7.30 12.85 -11.78
CA ASP A 50 8.08 11.80 -11.12
C ASP A 50 9.40 12.35 -10.58
N THR A 51 9.71 11.98 -9.34
CA THR A 51 10.97 12.33 -8.67
C THR A 51 11.27 11.34 -7.56
N THR A 52 12.43 11.48 -6.90
CA THR A 52 12.75 10.67 -5.70
C THR A 52 11.82 11.03 -4.55
N LEU A 53 11.56 10.07 -3.64
CA LEU A 53 10.65 10.25 -2.51
C LEU A 53 10.90 11.54 -1.73
N GLU A 54 12.16 11.83 -1.37
CA GLU A 54 12.52 12.99 -0.56
C GLU A 54 12.23 14.32 -1.26
N LEU A 55 12.31 14.37 -2.58
CA LEU A 55 11.94 15.55 -3.38
C LEU A 55 10.44 15.56 -3.69
N TRP A 56 9.80 14.39 -3.73
CA TRP A 56 8.38 14.27 -3.95
C TRP A 56 7.58 15.02 -2.88
N PHE A 57 7.99 14.98 -1.60
CA PHE A 57 7.32 15.73 -0.54
C PHE A 57 7.28 17.23 -0.80
N ALA A 58 8.35 17.81 -1.37
CA ALA A 58 8.37 19.23 -1.72
C ALA A 58 7.46 19.52 -2.93
N THR A 59 7.42 18.63 -3.92
CA THR A 59 6.58 18.81 -5.12
C THR A 59 5.10 18.55 -4.79
N SER A 60 4.80 17.64 -3.88
CA SER A 60 3.42 17.31 -3.48
C SER A 60 2.65 18.48 -2.84
N ILE A 61 3.36 19.48 -2.30
CA ILE A 61 2.75 20.75 -1.85
C ILE A 61 1.93 21.41 -2.97
N ALA A 62 2.33 21.22 -4.23
CA ALA A 62 1.67 21.82 -5.40
C ALA A 62 0.42 21.08 -5.88
N MET A 63 0.09 19.92 -5.29
CA MET A 63 -1.08 19.12 -5.70
C MET A 63 -2.39 19.90 -5.52
N ARG A 64 -3.36 19.58 -6.38
CA ARG A 64 -4.75 19.99 -6.19
C ARG A 64 -5.33 19.36 -4.92
N ASP A 65 -6.37 19.99 -4.38
CA ASP A 65 -7.11 19.39 -3.28
C ASP A 65 -7.73 18.08 -3.74
N ARG A 66 -7.50 17.05 -2.95
CA ARG A 66 -8.07 15.72 -3.17
C ARG A 66 -9.56 15.72 -2.79
N ILE A 67 -10.30 14.83 -3.41
CA ILE A 67 -11.72 14.59 -3.13
C ILE A 67 -11.84 13.18 -2.55
N PRO A 68 -11.67 12.98 -1.24
CA PRO A 68 -11.38 11.66 -0.65
C PRO A 68 -12.31 10.55 -1.09
N TYR A 69 -13.61 10.81 -1.23
CA TYR A 69 -14.58 9.82 -1.69
C TYR A 69 -14.33 9.37 -3.15
N TYR A 70 -14.24 10.31 -4.09
CA TYR A 70 -14.08 9.99 -5.51
C TYR A 70 -12.66 9.56 -5.85
N ASP A 71 -11.66 10.12 -5.18
CA ASP A 71 -10.27 9.69 -5.32
C ASP A 71 -10.13 8.22 -4.91
N THR A 72 -10.75 7.84 -3.78
CA THR A 72 -10.76 6.45 -3.32
C THR A 72 -11.52 5.55 -4.27
N LEU A 73 -12.69 5.96 -4.77
CA LEU A 73 -13.44 5.19 -5.77
C LEU A 73 -12.63 4.96 -7.04
N TYR A 74 -11.86 5.96 -7.49
CA TYR A 74 -11.00 5.82 -8.66
C TYR A 74 -10.07 4.60 -8.54
N SER A 75 -9.31 4.51 -7.46
CA SER A 75 -8.42 3.36 -7.23
C SER A 75 -9.20 2.06 -6.97
N CYS A 76 -10.34 2.12 -6.28
CA CYS A 76 -11.17 0.96 -6.03
C CYS A 76 -11.71 0.34 -7.32
N PHE A 77 -12.09 1.14 -8.31
CA PHE A 77 -12.53 0.63 -9.61
C PHE A 77 -11.43 -0.18 -10.30
N GLU A 78 -10.19 0.30 -10.28
CA GLU A 78 -9.06 -0.41 -10.89
C GLU A 78 -8.67 -1.65 -10.08
N MET A 79 -8.60 -1.54 -8.75
CA MET A 79 -8.33 -2.66 -7.86
C MET A 79 -9.33 -3.80 -8.05
N VAL A 80 -10.62 -3.50 -8.00
CA VAL A 80 -11.67 -4.52 -8.18
C VAL A 80 -11.61 -5.12 -9.58
N ALA A 81 -11.49 -4.31 -10.63
CA ALA A 81 -11.39 -4.81 -12.00
C ALA A 81 -10.16 -5.69 -12.24
N SER A 82 -9.08 -5.54 -11.43
CA SER A 82 -7.91 -6.43 -11.46
C SER A 82 -8.00 -7.65 -10.54
N GLY A 83 -9.11 -7.82 -9.79
CA GLY A 83 -9.35 -8.95 -8.89
C GLY A 83 -9.00 -8.71 -7.42
N THR A 84 -8.68 -7.49 -7.04
CA THR A 84 -8.42 -7.13 -5.63
C THR A 84 -9.74 -7.02 -4.87
N THR A 85 -9.86 -7.76 -3.77
CA THR A 85 -11.06 -7.78 -2.92
C THR A 85 -10.87 -7.05 -1.60
N THR A 86 -9.61 -6.90 -1.16
CA THR A 86 -9.24 -6.31 0.13
C THR A 86 -8.12 -5.31 -0.05
N ALA A 87 -8.24 -4.15 0.59
CA ALA A 87 -7.17 -3.15 0.65
C ALA A 87 -6.78 -2.80 2.10
N GLN A 88 -5.47 -2.71 2.33
CA GLN A 88 -4.89 -2.09 3.51
C GLN A 88 -4.64 -0.62 3.19
N HIS A 89 -5.51 0.28 3.64
CA HIS A 89 -5.43 1.71 3.36
C HIS A 89 -4.78 2.46 4.53
N LEU A 90 -3.60 3.03 4.27
CA LEU A 90 -2.89 3.90 5.19
C LEU A 90 -3.18 5.35 4.80
N HIS A 91 -3.97 6.06 5.61
CA HIS A 91 -4.29 7.44 5.32
C HIS A 91 -3.39 8.40 6.09
N GLY A 92 -2.65 9.21 5.38
CA GLY A 92 -1.76 10.24 5.93
C GLY A 92 -1.98 11.58 5.27
N TRP A 93 -1.29 12.64 5.74
CA TRP A 93 -1.35 13.98 5.17
C TRP A 93 -2.69 14.70 5.32
N ILE A 94 -3.42 14.43 6.38
CA ILE A 94 -4.65 15.15 6.67
C ILE A 94 -4.34 16.39 7.49
N PRO A 95 -5.08 17.49 7.27
CA PRO A 95 -5.05 18.67 8.12
C PRO A 95 -5.24 18.32 9.59
N GLY A 96 -4.52 19.02 10.48
CA GLY A 96 -4.51 18.73 11.91
C GLY A 96 -5.80 19.08 12.68
N ASP A 97 -6.92 19.32 11.99
CA ASP A 97 -8.24 19.44 12.63
C ASP A 97 -8.87 18.05 12.77
N PRO A 98 -9.09 17.54 14.00
CA PRO A 98 -9.63 16.20 14.22
C PRO A 98 -10.99 15.97 13.55
N ARG A 99 -11.85 17.00 13.44
CA ARG A 99 -13.17 16.88 12.82
C ARG A 99 -13.06 16.72 11.29
N GLN A 100 -12.18 17.49 10.68
CA GLN A 100 -11.92 17.36 9.25
C GLN A 100 -11.27 16.00 8.95
N THR A 101 -10.34 15.57 9.78
CA THR A 101 -9.68 14.27 9.70
C THR A 101 -10.68 13.10 9.78
N GLU A 102 -11.64 13.18 10.73
CA GLU A 102 -12.72 12.19 10.84
C GLU A 102 -13.60 12.20 9.58
N ALA A 103 -14.01 13.36 9.10
CA ALA A 103 -14.87 13.47 7.92
C ALA A 103 -14.21 12.91 6.66
N GLU A 104 -12.90 13.09 6.49
CA GLU A 104 -12.14 12.52 5.39
C GLU A 104 -12.01 11.01 5.54
N ALA A 105 -11.69 10.48 6.72
CA ALA A 105 -11.66 9.05 7.01
C ALA A 105 -13.02 8.38 6.69
N GLU A 106 -14.12 8.97 7.14
CA GLU A 106 -15.47 8.48 6.84
C GLU A 106 -15.80 8.52 5.34
N SER A 107 -15.33 9.52 4.61
CA SER A 107 -15.52 9.61 3.17
C SER A 107 -14.78 8.49 2.43
N ILE A 108 -13.57 8.15 2.88
CA ILE A 108 -12.78 7.04 2.36
C ILE A 108 -13.47 5.70 2.69
N ILE A 109 -13.82 5.47 3.95
CA ILE A 109 -14.49 4.25 4.40
C ILE A 109 -15.78 4.03 3.61
N ARG A 110 -16.58 5.09 3.42
CA ARG A 110 -17.81 5.03 2.61
C ARG A 110 -17.54 4.62 1.17
N ALA A 111 -16.48 5.09 0.53
CA ALA A 111 -16.15 4.70 -0.84
C ALA A 111 -15.90 3.18 -0.96
N TYR A 112 -15.17 2.59 -0.02
CA TYR A 112 -14.97 1.13 0.05
C TYR A 112 -16.27 0.38 0.32
N GLU A 113 -17.13 0.88 1.21
CA GLU A 113 -18.43 0.27 1.49
C GLU A 113 -19.35 0.33 0.27
N ASP A 114 -19.41 1.49 -0.41
CA ASP A 114 -20.29 1.69 -1.56
C ASP A 114 -19.90 0.79 -2.75
N ILE A 115 -18.61 0.58 -3.00
CA ILE A 115 -18.17 -0.36 -4.04
C ILE A 115 -18.22 -1.84 -3.58
N GLY A 116 -18.27 -2.10 -2.27
CA GLY A 116 -18.35 -3.42 -1.69
C GLY A 116 -17.01 -4.11 -1.43
N MET A 117 -15.90 -3.40 -1.45
CA MET A 117 -14.57 -3.93 -1.08
C MET A 117 -14.43 -4.14 0.43
N ARG A 118 -13.51 -5.02 0.81
CA ARG A 118 -13.06 -5.18 2.18
C ARG A 118 -11.93 -4.18 2.46
N LEU A 119 -12.00 -3.51 3.61
CA LEU A 119 -11.09 -2.44 4.01
C LEU A 119 -10.45 -2.74 5.35
N SER A 120 -9.13 -2.66 5.41
CA SER A 120 -8.38 -2.43 6.64
C SER A 120 -7.87 -0.99 6.61
N PHE A 121 -8.42 -0.12 7.47
CA PHE A 121 -8.13 1.31 7.48
C PHE A 121 -7.25 1.70 8.65
N CYS A 122 -6.27 2.56 8.44
CA CYS A 122 -5.55 3.25 9.49
C CYS A 122 -5.23 4.69 9.10
N TYR A 123 -5.18 5.54 10.11
CA TYR A 123 -4.59 6.86 9.99
C TYR A 123 -3.11 6.79 10.35
N ALA A 124 -2.25 7.28 9.47
CA ALA A 124 -0.81 7.20 9.64
C ALA A 124 -0.31 8.37 10.51
N LEU A 125 0.06 8.10 11.77
CA LEU A 125 0.60 9.07 12.71
C LEU A 125 1.86 9.74 12.16
N ARG A 126 1.86 11.08 12.11
CA ARG A 126 3.01 11.89 11.73
C ARG A 126 3.04 13.20 12.53
N GLU A 127 4.07 13.38 13.34
CA GLU A 127 4.14 14.48 14.31
C GLU A 127 5.30 15.45 14.01
N GLN A 128 6.32 15.02 13.26
CA GLN A 128 7.55 15.78 13.07
C GLN A 128 8.15 15.61 11.67
N ASN A 129 9.16 16.40 11.34
CA ASN A 129 9.97 16.28 10.11
C ASN A 129 9.12 16.29 8.84
N HIS A 130 8.21 17.25 8.72
CA HIS A 130 7.16 17.24 7.70
C HIS A 130 7.66 17.38 6.26
N LEU A 131 8.88 17.87 6.02
CA LEU A 131 9.39 18.09 4.67
C LEU A 131 10.77 17.47 4.43
N VAL A 132 11.65 17.54 5.41
CA VAL A 132 12.99 16.93 5.37
C VAL A 132 13.24 16.16 6.67
N TYR A 133 14.32 15.37 6.73
CA TYR A 133 14.64 14.53 7.90
C TYR A 133 15.41 15.32 8.98
N GLU A 134 14.84 16.48 9.34
CA GLU A 134 15.21 17.27 10.51
C GLU A 134 13.98 18.01 11.06
N ALA A 135 14.07 18.52 12.28
CA ALA A 135 12.98 19.26 12.92
C ALA A 135 12.51 20.46 12.07
N ASN A 136 11.19 20.68 12.02
CA ASN A 136 10.58 21.73 11.21
C ASN A 136 11.20 23.11 11.47
N GLU A 137 11.49 23.43 12.75
CA GLU A 137 12.07 24.70 13.18
C GLU A 137 13.49 24.89 12.65
N GLN A 138 14.28 23.82 12.61
CA GLN A 138 15.64 23.83 12.06
C GLN A 138 15.60 24.05 10.55
N PHE A 139 14.70 23.36 9.85
CA PHE A 139 14.56 23.55 8.41
C PHE A 139 14.03 24.95 8.06
N LEU A 140 13.06 25.48 8.82
CA LEU A 140 12.57 26.85 8.65
C LEU A 140 13.71 27.89 8.77
N ALA A 141 14.72 27.67 9.61
CA ALA A 141 15.87 28.56 9.74
C ALA A 141 16.75 28.59 8.47
N ARG A 142 16.71 27.54 7.64
CA ARG A 142 17.46 27.45 6.36
C ARG A 142 16.78 28.18 5.20
N VAL A 143 15.47 28.42 5.33
CA VAL A 143 14.66 28.98 4.24
C VAL A 143 14.69 30.52 4.30
N ALA A 144 14.61 31.16 3.13
CA ALA A 144 14.59 32.61 3.02
C ALA A 144 13.48 33.29 3.85
N ALA A 145 13.69 34.47 4.33
CA ALA A 145 12.83 35.17 5.27
C ALA A 145 11.40 35.41 4.73
N ASP A 146 11.24 35.60 3.44
CA ASP A 146 9.97 35.81 2.76
C ASP A 146 9.18 34.50 2.55
N VAL A 147 9.84 33.36 2.43
CA VAL A 147 9.22 32.03 2.26
C VAL A 147 8.88 31.39 3.62
N ARG A 148 9.66 31.69 4.66
CA ARG A 148 9.55 31.08 5.99
C ARG A 148 8.14 31.15 6.61
N PRO A 149 7.41 32.29 6.62
CA PRO A 149 6.08 32.36 7.20
C PRO A 149 5.06 31.47 6.47
N LEU A 150 5.19 31.36 5.13
CA LEU A 150 4.30 30.53 4.31
C LEU A 150 4.52 29.04 4.60
N LEU A 151 5.79 28.63 4.72
CA LEU A 151 6.15 27.26 5.05
C LEU A 151 5.77 26.90 6.49
N ALA A 152 5.94 27.82 7.45
CA ALA A 152 5.50 27.63 8.83
C ALA A 152 3.98 27.43 8.93
N LYS A 153 3.21 28.22 8.17
CA LYS A 153 1.74 28.04 8.07
C LYS A 153 1.39 26.67 7.47
N TYR A 154 2.13 26.24 6.44
CA TYR A 154 1.93 24.93 5.84
C TYR A 154 2.14 23.80 6.87
N PHE A 155 3.25 23.84 7.62
CA PHE A 155 3.53 22.83 8.66
C PHE A 155 2.47 22.81 9.76
N ALA A 156 2.00 23.97 10.19
CA ALA A 156 0.95 24.05 11.21
C ALA A 156 -0.36 23.37 10.79
N GLY A 157 -0.63 23.28 9.48
CA GLY A 157 -1.82 22.60 8.94
C GLY A 157 -1.81 21.09 9.03
N PHE A 158 -0.67 20.47 9.40
CA PHE A 158 -0.52 18.99 9.43
C PHE A 158 -0.20 18.43 10.82
N GLN A 159 -0.33 19.22 11.87
CA GLN A 159 -0.03 18.79 13.23
C GLN A 159 -1.23 18.15 13.88
N MET A 160 -1.20 16.84 14.05
CA MET A 160 -2.15 16.07 14.84
C MET A 160 -1.36 15.24 15.86
N PRO A 161 -1.47 15.56 17.17
CA PRO A 161 -0.74 14.83 18.22
C PRO A 161 -1.15 13.35 18.30
N ALA A 162 -0.24 12.48 18.76
CA ALA A 162 -0.50 11.05 18.92
C ALA A 162 -1.78 10.78 19.74
N LYS A 163 -2.01 11.54 20.81
CA LYS A 163 -3.20 11.40 21.64
C LYS A 163 -4.52 11.60 20.86
N GLU A 164 -4.57 12.59 19.97
CA GLU A 164 -5.75 12.85 19.13
C GLU A 164 -5.89 11.80 18.03
N THR A 165 -4.79 11.35 17.45
CA THR A 165 -4.76 10.22 16.48
C THR A 165 -5.31 8.94 17.12
N LEU A 166 -4.92 8.63 18.34
CA LEU A 166 -5.43 7.45 19.06
C LEU A 166 -6.90 7.62 19.48
N ALA A 167 -7.34 8.82 19.84
CA ALA A 167 -8.75 9.09 20.10
C ALA A 167 -9.61 8.89 18.84
N LEU A 168 -9.11 9.32 17.67
CA LEU A 168 -9.76 9.07 16.39
C LEU A 168 -9.80 7.57 16.07
N PHE A 169 -8.71 6.84 16.31
CA PHE A 169 -8.67 5.39 16.15
C PHE A 169 -9.73 4.70 17.00
N ASP A 170 -9.81 5.01 18.29
CA ASP A 170 -10.80 4.45 19.21
C ASP A 170 -12.24 4.75 18.76
N HIS A 171 -12.48 5.98 18.31
CA HIS A 171 -13.79 6.42 17.79
C HIS A 171 -14.19 5.64 16.52
N LEU A 172 -13.35 5.62 15.51
CA LEU A 172 -13.61 4.90 14.25
C LEU A 172 -13.78 3.40 14.49
N ARG A 173 -12.95 2.80 15.34
CA ARG A 173 -13.05 1.39 15.70
C ARG A 173 -14.38 1.07 16.38
N ALA A 174 -14.83 1.89 17.31
CA ALA A 174 -16.13 1.72 17.98
C ALA A 174 -17.30 1.87 16.99
N LYS A 175 -17.23 2.87 16.10
CA LYS A 175 -18.27 3.19 15.11
C LYS A 175 -18.43 2.08 14.06
N HIS A 176 -17.34 1.47 13.63
CA HIS A 176 -17.35 0.44 12.57
C HIS A 176 -17.23 -1.00 13.08
N LYS A 177 -17.35 -1.24 14.39
CA LYS A 177 -17.12 -2.57 15.02
C LYS A 177 -18.03 -3.70 14.47
N ASP A 178 -19.24 -3.34 14.03
CA ASP A 178 -20.25 -4.27 13.54
C ASP A 178 -20.23 -4.42 12.01
N LYS A 179 -19.29 -3.76 11.32
CA LYS A 179 -19.12 -3.86 9.88
C LYS A 179 -18.25 -5.07 9.53
N GLU A 180 -18.79 -5.97 8.72
CA GLU A 180 -18.05 -7.18 8.29
C GLU A 180 -16.83 -6.84 7.43
N ARG A 181 -16.93 -5.81 6.57
CA ARG A 181 -15.92 -5.45 5.57
C ARG A 181 -15.03 -4.29 5.96
N VAL A 182 -15.20 -3.70 7.15
CA VAL A 182 -14.40 -2.57 7.61
C VAL A 182 -13.76 -2.89 8.95
N ARG A 183 -12.44 -2.78 9.01
CA ARG A 183 -11.67 -2.89 10.26
C ARG A 183 -10.68 -1.76 10.36
N ILE A 184 -10.47 -1.27 11.58
CA ILE A 184 -9.57 -0.16 11.87
C ILE A 184 -8.35 -0.71 12.59
N GLN A 185 -7.15 -0.32 12.10
CA GLN A 185 -5.87 -0.66 12.71
C GLN A 185 -5.00 0.59 12.90
N LEU A 186 -3.75 0.42 13.31
CA LEU A 186 -2.83 1.48 13.66
C LEU A 186 -1.65 1.54 12.70
N ALA A 187 -1.16 2.76 12.43
CA ALA A 187 0.01 2.99 11.62
C ALA A 187 0.85 4.15 12.18
N PRO A 188 2.07 3.93 12.69
CA PRO A 188 3.08 4.98 12.68
C PRO A 188 3.54 5.20 11.24
N SER A 189 3.63 6.45 10.78
CA SER A 189 4.03 6.71 9.39
C SER A 189 5.41 6.13 9.07
N ASN A 190 6.41 6.48 9.89
CA ASN A 190 7.79 5.98 9.80
C ASN A 190 8.59 6.47 11.02
N GLN A 191 9.78 5.90 11.27
CA GLN A 191 10.65 6.26 12.38
C GLN A 191 11.03 7.75 12.43
N GLN A 192 11.26 8.40 11.29
CA GLN A 192 11.65 9.80 11.22
C GLN A 192 10.48 10.78 11.39
N TRP A 193 9.26 10.31 11.26
CA TRP A 193 8.05 11.13 11.26
C TRP A 193 7.25 11.07 12.56
N CYS A 194 7.55 10.09 13.42
CA CYS A 194 6.91 9.95 14.72
C CYS A 194 7.88 10.33 15.85
N THR A 195 7.35 10.87 16.93
CA THR A 195 8.11 11.05 18.17
C THR A 195 8.27 9.71 18.90
N ASP A 196 9.27 9.60 19.78
CA ASP A 196 9.47 8.40 20.62
C ASP A 196 8.22 8.14 21.49
N GLU A 197 7.61 9.22 22.02
CA GLU A 197 6.36 9.13 22.80
C GLU A 197 5.20 8.64 21.93
N GLY A 198 5.04 9.17 20.72
CA GLY A 198 4.00 8.74 19.77
C GLY A 198 4.14 7.26 19.38
N LEU A 199 5.37 6.77 19.15
CA LEU A 199 5.63 5.37 18.88
C LEU A 199 5.25 4.46 20.06
N ALA A 200 5.63 4.84 21.29
CA ALA A 200 5.29 4.10 22.51
C ALA A 200 3.78 4.04 22.72
N MET A 201 3.08 5.20 22.66
CA MET A 201 1.63 5.26 22.82
C MET A 201 0.89 4.41 21.79
N LEU A 202 1.38 4.39 20.54
CA LEU A 202 0.77 3.60 19.46
C LEU A 202 1.00 2.11 19.68
N ALA A 203 2.19 1.69 20.10
CA ALA A 203 2.50 0.31 20.43
C ALA A 203 1.61 -0.21 21.59
N ASP A 204 1.49 0.57 22.67
CA ASP A 204 0.63 0.24 23.81
C ASP A 204 -0.85 0.10 23.37
N SER A 205 -1.31 0.99 22.51
CA SER A 205 -2.68 0.94 21.97
C SER A 205 -2.90 -0.28 21.09
N ALA A 206 -1.93 -0.64 20.24
CA ALA A 206 -2.02 -1.83 19.41
C ALA A 206 -2.06 -3.11 20.22
N GLU A 207 -1.24 -3.22 21.27
CA GLU A 207 -1.25 -4.35 22.20
C GLU A 207 -2.59 -4.44 22.93
N LYS A 208 -3.04 -3.33 23.54
CA LYS A 208 -4.31 -3.23 24.28
C LYS A 208 -5.50 -3.70 23.45
N HIS A 209 -5.57 -3.30 22.19
CA HIS A 209 -6.69 -3.63 21.30
C HIS A 209 -6.48 -4.89 20.47
N GLY A 210 -5.28 -5.46 20.49
CA GLY A 210 -4.92 -6.65 19.73
C GLY A 210 -4.94 -6.44 18.21
N VAL A 211 -4.77 -5.21 17.73
CA VAL A 211 -4.82 -4.85 16.30
C VAL A 211 -3.44 -4.90 15.64
N PRO A 212 -3.35 -5.18 14.33
CA PRO A 212 -2.10 -5.08 13.59
C PRO A 212 -1.58 -3.66 13.50
N ILE A 213 -0.27 -3.55 13.24
CA ILE A 213 0.43 -2.31 12.92
C ILE A 213 1.00 -2.40 11.51
N HIS A 214 0.85 -1.33 10.73
CA HIS A 214 1.49 -1.19 9.44
C HIS A 214 2.25 0.12 9.36
N MET A 215 3.55 0.10 9.05
CA MET A 215 4.38 1.30 8.94
C MET A 215 5.36 1.21 7.77
N HIS A 216 5.74 2.37 7.21
CA HIS A 216 6.87 2.44 6.28
C HIS A 216 8.18 2.32 7.05
N LEU A 217 9.16 1.62 6.50
CA LEU A 217 10.49 1.57 7.10
C LEU A 217 11.58 1.40 6.04
N VAL A 218 12.65 2.19 6.15
CA VAL A 218 13.84 2.16 5.29
C VAL A 218 13.55 1.96 3.81
N GLU A 219 12.58 2.71 3.31
CA GLU A 219 12.18 2.71 1.91
C GLU A 219 13.32 3.22 1.02
N THR A 220 14.03 4.28 1.46
CA THR A 220 15.12 4.91 0.70
C THR A 220 16.46 4.85 1.45
N PRO A 221 17.59 5.03 0.73
CA PRO A 221 18.88 5.10 1.39
C PRO A 221 18.99 6.30 2.34
N TYR A 222 18.23 7.36 2.10
CA TYR A 222 18.17 8.54 2.97
C TYR A 222 17.52 8.20 4.32
N GLN A 223 16.48 7.37 4.35
CA GLN A 223 15.87 6.87 5.59
C GLN A 223 16.83 5.97 6.37
N LYS A 224 17.57 5.10 5.68
CA LYS A 224 18.65 4.32 6.32
C LYS A 224 19.74 5.23 6.91
N GLN A 225 20.12 6.27 6.18
CA GLN A 225 21.10 7.24 6.66
C GLN A 225 20.56 8.07 7.83
N TYR A 226 19.27 8.39 7.87
CA TYR A 226 18.63 9.02 9.03
C TYR A 226 18.80 8.16 10.30
N ALA A 227 18.52 6.86 10.23
CA ALA A 227 18.72 5.95 11.34
C ALA A 227 20.16 5.97 11.85
N ARG A 228 21.14 5.92 10.94
CA ARG A 228 22.58 6.01 11.30
C ARG A 228 22.95 7.34 11.97
N ARG A 229 22.38 8.46 11.54
CA ARG A 229 22.65 9.80 12.07
C ARG A 229 22.06 10.05 13.45
N ARG A 230 21.16 9.20 13.93
CA ARG A 230 20.65 9.27 15.31
C ARG A 230 21.75 9.04 16.35
N GLY A 231 22.84 8.36 15.97
CA GLY A 231 24.05 8.23 16.80
C GLY A 231 23.94 7.18 17.93
N ASP A 232 22.88 6.40 17.96
CA ASP A 232 22.66 5.30 18.93
C ASP A 232 23.30 3.97 18.49
N GLY A 233 23.94 3.94 17.32
CA GLY A 233 24.64 2.78 16.77
C GLY A 233 23.76 1.68 16.21
N GLY A 234 22.42 1.79 16.34
CA GLY A 234 21.46 0.83 15.86
C GLY A 234 20.96 1.11 14.44
N THR A 235 20.26 0.11 13.87
CA THR A 235 19.51 0.23 12.62
C THR A 235 18.12 0.84 12.87
N ALA A 236 17.36 1.08 11.80
CA ALA A 236 15.95 1.46 11.91
C ALA A 236 15.12 0.35 12.58
N VAL A 237 15.45 -0.92 12.32
CA VAL A 237 14.77 -2.08 12.93
C VAL A 237 15.10 -2.17 14.43
N ASP A 238 16.38 -1.96 14.82
CA ASP A 238 16.77 -1.90 16.23
C ASP A 238 16.03 -0.78 16.97
N PHE A 239 15.77 0.34 16.29
CA PHE A 239 15.07 1.45 16.90
C PHE A 239 13.61 1.13 17.20
N ILE A 240 12.86 0.63 16.23
CA ILE A 240 11.43 0.33 16.44
C ILE A 240 11.22 -0.86 17.37
N GLU A 241 12.18 -1.79 17.45
CA GLU A 241 12.16 -2.89 18.43
C GLU A 241 12.09 -2.39 19.88
N ARG A 242 12.75 -1.27 20.19
CA ARG A 242 12.74 -0.67 21.55
C ARG A 242 11.34 -0.27 22.02
N PHE A 243 10.43 -0.04 21.09
CA PHE A 243 9.02 0.30 21.36
C PHE A 243 8.09 -0.92 21.26
N GLY A 244 8.63 -2.14 21.06
CA GLY A 244 7.81 -3.34 20.87
C GLY A 244 7.10 -3.37 19.50
N LEU A 245 7.57 -2.61 18.52
CA LEU A 245 6.98 -2.50 17.17
C LEU A 245 7.48 -3.59 16.21
N LEU A 246 8.01 -4.71 16.72
CA LEU A 246 8.29 -5.92 15.94
C LEU A 246 7.40 -7.06 16.43
N GLY A 247 7.00 -7.94 15.52
CA GLY A 247 6.19 -9.11 15.87
C GLY A 247 5.26 -9.57 14.76
N PRO A 248 4.51 -10.67 14.98
CA PRO A 248 3.67 -11.30 13.96
C PRO A 248 2.48 -10.45 13.49
N LYS A 249 2.16 -9.38 14.22
CA LYS A 249 1.11 -8.40 13.84
C LYS A 249 1.69 -7.11 13.26
N THR A 250 3.00 -7.03 13.06
CA THR A 250 3.64 -5.85 12.47
C THR A 250 4.01 -6.11 11.01
N THR A 251 3.73 -5.15 10.16
CA THR A 251 4.12 -5.13 8.75
C THR A 251 4.95 -3.89 8.44
N LEU A 252 6.11 -4.09 7.83
CA LEU A 252 6.99 -3.03 7.37
C LEU A 252 6.78 -2.80 5.87
N GLY A 253 6.25 -1.64 5.50
CA GLY A 253 6.09 -1.23 4.11
C GLY A 253 7.43 -0.86 3.49
N HIS A 254 7.63 -1.21 2.22
CA HIS A 254 8.83 -1.04 1.40
C HIS A 254 10.04 -1.85 1.88
N ALA A 255 10.62 -1.52 3.04
CA ALA A 255 11.73 -2.25 3.66
C ALA A 255 12.92 -2.54 2.71
N VAL A 256 13.18 -1.62 1.78
CA VAL A 256 14.16 -1.80 0.69
C VAL A 256 15.60 -1.85 1.19
N TRP A 257 15.92 -1.03 2.19
CA TRP A 257 17.30 -0.81 2.65
C TRP A 257 17.64 -1.52 3.96
N LEU A 258 17.04 -2.69 4.20
CA LEU A 258 17.37 -3.56 5.34
C LEU A 258 18.83 -4.05 5.27
N SER A 259 19.45 -4.28 6.42
CA SER A 259 20.73 -5.01 6.54
C SER A 259 20.49 -6.50 6.73
N GLU A 260 21.55 -7.33 6.64
CA GLU A 260 21.45 -8.77 6.93
C GLU A 260 20.98 -9.02 8.39
N SER A 261 21.48 -8.23 9.36
CA SER A 261 21.04 -8.32 10.74
C SER A 261 19.58 -7.92 10.94
N ASP A 262 19.07 -6.96 10.16
CA ASP A 262 17.65 -6.62 10.16
C ASP A 262 16.79 -7.80 9.67
N LEU A 263 17.22 -8.45 8.58
CA LEU A 263 16.53 -9.63 8.05
C LEU A 263 16.46 -10.77 9.07
N ASP A 264 17.56 -11.06 9.76
CA ASP A 264 17.60 -12.09 10.81
C ASP A 264 16.64 -11.75 11.96
N LYS A 265 16.56 -10.48 12.35
CA LYS A 265 15.65 -9.99 13.39
C LYS A 265 14.19 -10.08 12.96
N LEU A 266 13.84 -9.69 11.74
CA LEU A 266 12.47 -9.83 11.21
C LEU A 266 12.03 -11.29 11.15
N ALA A 267 12.93 -12.21 10.77
CA ALA A 267 12.67 -13.65 10.80
C ALA A 267 12.39 -14.15 12.22
N ALA A 268 13.23 -13.77 13.20
CA ALA A 268 13.10 -14.19 14.59
C ALA A 268 11.82 -13.66 15.26
N THR A 269 11.35 -12.48 14.86
CA THR A 269 10.14 -11.83 15.41
C THR A 269 8.88 -12.13 14.61
N HIS A 270 8.98 -12.85 13.48
CA HIS A 270 7.87 -13.08 12.54
C HIS A 270 7.23 -11.78 12.02
N THR A 271 8.01 -10.71 11.90
CA THR A 271 7.55 -9.44 11.34
C THR A 271 7.40 -9.55 9.82
N SER A 272 6.26 -9.12 9.30
CA SER A 272 5.97 -9.16 7.85
C SER A 272 6.57 -7.97 7.09
N VAL A 273 6.79 -8.15 5.80
CA VAL A 273 7.21 -7.08 4.88
C VAL A 273 6.18 -6.93 3.75
N CYS A 274 5.79 -5.69 3.45
CA CYS A 274 4.97 -5.37 2.28
C CYS A 274 5.83 -4.76 1.17
N HIS A 275 5.89 -5.43 0.02
CA HIS A 275 6.66 -5.01 -1.14
C HIS A 275 5.80 -4.18 -2.10
N ASN A 276 6.18 -2.94 -2.33
CA ASN A 276 5.53 -1.99 -3.24
C ASN A 276 6.45 -1.81 -4.46
N CYS A 277 6.50 -2.80 -5.34
CA CYS A 277 7.54 -2.93 -6.38
C CYS A 277 7.51 -1.76 -7.35
N SER A 278 6.36 -1.48 -7.94
CA SER A 278 6.17 -0.40 -8.92
C SER A 278 6.46 0.97 -8.33
N SER A 279 5.98 1.23 -7.11
CA SER A 279 6.26 2.47 -6.37
C SER A 279 7.74 2.64 -6.08
N ASN A 280 8.43 1.59 -5.62
CA ASN A 280 9.87 1.63 -5.37
C ASN A 280 10.68 2.02 -6.61
N PHE A 281 10.29 1.54 -7.79
CA PHE A 281 10.93 1.92 -9.05
C PHE A 281 10.61 3.36 -9.42
N ARG A 282 9.35 3.77 -9.36
CA ARG A 282 8.92 5.12 -9.70
C ARG A 282 9.56 6.18 -8.82
N LEU A 283 9.56 5.98 -7.50
CA LEU A 283 10.17 6.89 -6.53
C LEU A 283 11.70 6.74 -6.43
N ARG A 284 12.29 5.83 -7.22
CA ARG A 284 13.72 5.54 -7.24
C ARG A 284 14.25 5.13 -5.86
N SER A 285 13.41 4.43 -5.10
CA SER A 285 13.71 3.95 -3.75
C SER A 285 14.72 2.79 -3.74
N GLY A 286 14.75 1.99 -4.79
CA GLY A 286 15.61 0.82 -4.94
C GLY A 286 14.84 -0.48 -5.14
N VAL A 287 15.50 -1.63 -4.92
CA VAL A 287 14.94 -2.98 -5.11
C VAL A 287 14.96 -3.72 -3.77
N LEU A 288 13.79 -4.17 -3.31
CA LEU A 288 13.66 -4.97 -2.08
C LEU A 288 14.54 -6.24 -2.16
N PRO A 289 15.27 -6.64 -1.09
CA PRO A 289 16.02 -7.91 -1.07
C PRO A 289 15.10 -9.14 -0.91
N LEU A 290 14.11 -9.30 -1.81
CA LEU A 290 13.05 -10.30 -1.71
C LEU A 290 13.59 -11.72 -1.60
N ASN A 291 14.62 -12.07 -2.38
CA ASN A 291 15.23 -13.42 -2.35
C ASN A 291 15.82 -13.75 -0.96
N ARG A 292 16.30 -12.72 -0.23
CA ARG A 292 16.84 -12.86 1.13
C ARG A 292 15.73 -13.01 2.17
N LEU A 293 14.61 -12.30 1.98
CA LEU A 293 13.42 -12.43 2.83
C LEU A 293 12.81 -13.82 2.71
N GLU A 294 12.58 -14.29 1.47
CA GLU A 294 12.04 -15.62 1.20
C GLU A 294 12.93 -16.74 1.73
N ALA A 295 14.27 -16.61 1.60
CA ALA A 295 15.21 -17.59 2.13
C ALA A 295 15.15 -17.73 3.68
N ARG A 296 14.65 -16.73 4.38
CA ARG A 296 14.46 -16.72 5.85
C ARG A 296 13.03 -17.04 6.28
N GLY A 297 12.13 -17.31 5.35
CA GLY A 297 10.73 -17.58 5.64
C GLY A 297 9.97 -16.37 6.20
N ILE A 298 10.44 -15.15 5.95
CA ILE A 298 9.74 -13.92 6.33
C ILE A 298 8.50 -13.78 5.46
N ASN A 299 7.33 -13.55 6.09
CA ASN A 299 6.11 -13.32 5.34
C ASN A 299 6.24 -12.05 4.52
N THR A 300 6.02 -12.17 3.22
CA THR A 300 6.02 -11.06 2.27
C THR A 300 4.65 -10.90 1.63
N ALA A 301 4.22 -9.65 1.46
CA ALA A 301 2.97 -9.25 0.82
C ALA A 301 3.24 -8.31 -0.35
N ILE A 302 2.28 -8.10 -1.23
CA ILE A 302 2.31 -7.09 -2.30
C ILE A 302 1.39 -5.93 -1.94
N GLY A 303 1.90 -4.70 -2.11
CA GLY A 303 1.14 -3.46 -2.07
C GLY A 303 1.28 -2.68 -3.37
N LEU A 304 0.28 -1.88 -3.71
CA LEU A 304 0.26 -1.05 -4.92
C LEU A 304 0.69 0.39 -4.64
N ASP A 305 0.66 0.80 -3.35
CA ASP A 305 0.94 2.18 -2.94
C ASP A 305 -0.02 3.20 -3.59
N ASP A 306 0.37 4.48 -3.68
CA ASP A 306 -0.39 5.50 -4.42
C ASP A 306 0.27 5.91 -5.75
N VAL A 307 1.42 5.34 -6.07
CA VAL A 307 2.24 5.67 -7.24
C VAL A 307 2.75 4.41 -7.96
N GLY A 308 1.88 3.76 -8.71
CA GLY A 308 2.28 2.66 -9.58
C GLY A 308 3.12 3.12 -10.79
N ILE A 309 3.96 2.23 -11.35
CA ILE A 309 4.79 2.55 -12.53
C ILE A 309 3.95 3.01 -13.72
N ASN A 310 2.83 2.34 -13.96
CA ASN A 310 1.95 2.64 -15.09
C ASN A 310 0.79 3.57 -14.71
N ASP A 311 0.84 4.14 -13.51
CA ASP A 311 -0.21 5.02 -12.99
C ASP A 311 -1.57 4.30 -12.86
N ASP A 312 -1.53 3.02 -12.48
CA ASP A 312 -2.69 2.15 -12.31
C ASP A 312 -2.65 1.36 -10.97
N GLN A 313 -3.76 0.67 -10.67
CA GLN A 313 -3.91 -0.18 -9.48
C GLN A 313 -4.14 -1.65 -9.89
N ASP A 314 -3.42 -2.15 -10.90
CA ASP A 314 -3.52 -3.50 -11.44
C ASP A 314 -2.64 -4.51 -10.67
N MET A 315 -3.25 -5.30 -9.78
CA MET A 315 -2.57 -6.35 -9.00
C MET A 315 -1.95 -7.45 -9.90
N LEU A 316 -2.57 -7.77 -11.03
CA LEU A 316 -2.03 -8.76 -11.97
C LEU A 316 -0.71 -8.27 -12.61
N GLN A 317 -0.63 -6.97 -12.88
CA GLN A 317 0.59 -6.35 -13.39
C GLN A 317 1.67 -6.26 -12.31
N GLU A 318 1.30 -5.87 -11.10
CA GLU A 318 2.22 -5.79 -9.95
C GLU A 318 2.85 -7.16 -9.66
N MET A 319 2.06 -8.24 -9.63
CA MET A 319 2.58 -9.61 -9.49
C MET A 319 3.63 -9.95 -10.57
N ARG A 320 3.38 -9.58 -11.83
CA ARG A 320 4.36 -9.80 -12.92
C ARG A 320 5.64 -9.00 -12.72
N MET A 321 5.53 -7.79 -12.22
CA MET A 321 6.68 -6.94 -11.94
C MET A 321 7.52 -7.53 -10.82
N VAL A 322 6.91 -7.90 -9.70
CA VAL A 322 7.59 -8.58 -8.59
C VAL A 322 8.30 -9.85 -9.08
N LEU A 323 7.64 -10.68 -9.86
CA LEU A 323 8.22 -11.91 -10.41
C LEU A 323 9.50 -11.67 -11.22
N ARG A 324 9.62 -10.51 -11.90
CA ARG A 324 10.75 -10.21 -12.80
C ARG A 324 11.83 -9.35 -12.18
N ALA A 325 11.47 -8.43 -11.29
CA ALA A 325 12.39 -7.47 -10.70
C ALA A 325 13.52 -8.10 -9.86
N HIS A 326 13.29 -9.33 -9.35
CA HIS A 326 14.20 -10.00 -8.43
C HIS A 326 14.97 -11.18 -9.06
N ARG A 327 14.91 -11.30 -10.38
CA ARG A 327 15.70 -12.30 -11.12
C ARG A 327 17.10 -11.78 -11.35
N GLU A 328 18.08 -12.43 -10.72
CA GLU A 328 19.49 -12.12 -10.91
C GLU A 328 20.06 -12.87 -12.12
N PRO A 329 21.02 -12.27 -12.85
CA PRO A 329 21.75 -12.98 -13.90
C PRO A 329 22.46 -14.21 -13.34
N GLY A 330 22.33 -15.36 -14.00
CA GLY A 330 23.00 -16.60 -13.60
C GLY A 330 22.11 -17.83 -13.73
N MET A 331 22.58 -18.95 -13.17
CA MET A 331 21.91 -20.24 -13.17
C MET A 331 21.34 -20.61 -11.80
N ASP A 332 21.30 -19.66 -10.87
CA ASP A 332 20.74 -19.87 -9.52
C ASP A 332 19.22 -19.75 -9.55
N ASP A 333 18.53 -20.81 -9.12
CA ASP A 333 17.07 -20.87 -9.07
C ASP A 333 16.48 -20.20 -7.80
N ARG A 334 17.30 -19.61 -6.95
CA ARG A 334 16.86 -18.83 -5.77
C ARG A 334 16.34 -17.46 -6.17
N VAL A 335 15.31 -17.48 -7.01
CA VAL A 335 14.58 -16.30 -7.51
C VAL A 335 13.09 -16.51 -7.24
N PRO A 336 12.26 -15.45 -7.23
CA PRO A 336 10.83 -15.61 -6.96
C PRO A 336 10.16 -16.58 -7.94
N THR A 337 9.42 -17.52 -7.40
CA THR A 337 8.54 -18.40 -8.18
C THR A 337 7.16 -17.78 -8.34
N VAL A 338 6.40 -18.24 -9.33
CA VAL A 338 5.00 -17.85 -9.53
C VAL A 338 4.17 -18.12 -8.27
N ALA A 339 4.37 -19.28 -7.62
CA ALA A 339 3.66 -19.64 -6.39
C ALA A 339 3.96 -18.68 -5.23
N GLN A 340 5.22 -18.25 -5.07
CA GLN A 340 5.58 -17.27 -4.04
C GLN A 340 4.91 -15.92 -4.30
N VAL A 341 4.98 -15.41 -5.53
CA VAL A 341 4.36 -14.12 -5.89
C VAL A 341 2.83 -14.17 -5.73
N PHE A 342 2.19 -15.27 -6.12
CA PHE A 342 0.77 -15.46 -5.90
C PHE A 342 0.41 -15.50 -4.40
N ARG A 343 1.19 -16.21 -3.58
CA ARG A 343 1.04 -16.19 -2.13
C ARG A 343 1.15 -14.78 -1.56
N MET A 344 2.10 -13.97 -2.05
CA MET A 344 2.28 -12.57 -1.61
C MET A 344 1.03 -11.72 -1.87
N ALA A 345 0.33 -11.93 -2.99
CA ALA A 345 -0.89 -11.21 -3.35
C ALA A 345 -2.17 -11.79 -2.72
N THR A 346 -2.08 -12.91 -2.00
CA THR A 346 -3.24 -13.61 -1.42
C THR A 346 -3.04 -13.87 0.07
N SER A 347 -2.61 -15.06 0.49
CA SER A 347 -2.46 -15.43 1.91
C SER A 347 -1.38 -14.61 2.63
N GLY A 348 -0.28 -14.26 1.96
CA GLY A 348 0.75 -13.38 2.51
C GLY A 348 0.22 -11.97 2.75
N GLY A 349 -0.55 -11.44 1.81
CA GLY A 349 -1.25 -10.16 1.96
C GLY A 349 -2.29 -10.20 3.09
N ALA A 350 -3.08 -11.27 3.17
CA ALA A 350 -4.08 -11.42 4.23
C ALA A 350 -3.46 -11.35 5.63
N GLN A 351 -2.28 -11.94 5.84
CA GLN A 351 -1.58 -11.93 7.12
C GLN A 351 -1.19 -10.52 7.60
N THR A 352 -1.08 -9.55 6.70
CA THR A 352 -0.76 -8.16 7.05
C THR A 352 -1.98 -7.35 7.49
N THR A 353 -3.17 -7.95 7.47
CA THR A 353 -4.45 -7.30 7.75
C THR A 353 -5.15 -7.93 8.96
N PRO A 354 -6.16 -7.26 9.55
CA PRO A 354 -6.99 -7.86 10.60
C PRO A 354 -7.84 -9.05 10.12
N TYR A 355 -7.80 -9.39 8.84
CA TYR A 355 -8.58 -10.48 8.21
C TYR A 355 -7.77 -11.77 7.99
N ALA A 356 -6.58 -11.89 8.56
CA ALA A 356 -5.63 -12.99 8.32
C ALA A 356 -6.24 -14.39 8.37
N ALA A 357 -7.16 -14.65 9.30
CA ALA A 357 -7.82 -15.94 9.46
C ALA A 357 -9.02 -16.15 8.50
N GLU A 358 -9.49 -15.11 7.82
CA GLU A 358 -10.78 -15.12 7.13
C GLU A 358 -10.67 -15.16 5.60
N ILE A 359 -9.56 -14.64 5.04
CA ILE A 359 -9.37 -14.47 3.59
C ILE A 359 -8.02 -15.03 3.13
N GLY A 360 -7.72 -14.88 1.84
CA GLY A 360 -6.41 -15.17 1.23
C GLY A 360 -6.25 -16.60 0.71
N THR A 361 -7.17 -17.50 1.02
CA THR A 361 -7.22 -18.86 0.45
C THR A 361 -8.68 -19.28 0.22
N LEU A 362 -8.87 -20.26 -0.67
CA LEU A 362 -10.17 -20.88 -0.88
C LEU A 362 -10.26 -22.10 0.03
N GLU A 363 -10.94 -21.96 1.17
CA GLU A 363 -11.12 -23.00 2.16
C GLU A 363 -12.54 -22.91 2.75
N THR A 364 -13.13 -24.06 3.07
CA THR A 364 -14.42 -24.10 3.78
C THR A 364 -14.33 -23.36 5.11
N GLY A 365 -15.28 -22.50 5.38
CA GLY A 365 -15.32 -21.66 6.59
C GLY A 365 -14.73 -20.27 6.42
N LYS A 366 -13.94 -20.02 5.38
CA LYS A 366 -13.43 -18.66 5.07
C LYS A 366 -14.45 -17.80 4.32
N ALA A 367 -14.21 -16.51 4.29
CA ALA A 367 -15.00 -15.58 3.50
C ALA A 367 -14.93 -15.93 2.00
N ALA A 368 -16.05 -15.77 1.31
CA ALA A 368 -16.09 -15.99 -0.13
C ALA A 368 -15.60 -14.73 -0.86
N ASP A 369 -14.30 -14.49 -0.78
CA ASP A 369 -13.57 -13.46 -1.53
C ASP A 369 -12.90 -14.20 -2.71
N ILE A 370 -13.47 -14.06 -3.92
CA ILE A 370 -13.18 -14.95 -5.06
C ILE A 370 -13.07 -14.12 -6.35
N VAL A 371 -12.12 -14.52 -7.21
CA VAL A 371 -11.93 -13.96 -8.55
C VAL A 371 -12.07 -15.06 -9.59
N LEU A 372 -12.86 -14.80 -10.63
CA LEU A 372 -12.97 -15.64 -11.82
C LEU A 372 -12.30 -14.94 -13.00
N ILE A 373 -11.30 -15.61 -13.60
CA ILE A 373 -10.55 -15.08 -14.75
C ILE A 373 -10.80 -15.96 -15.95
N ASP A 374 -11.10 -15.36 -17.10
CA ASP A 374 -11.37 -16.02 -18.37
C ASP A 374 -10.17 -16.81 -18.87
N TRP A 375 -10.29 -18.14 -18.88
CA TRP A 375 -9.26 -19.03 -19.37
C TRP A 375 -9.02 -18.88 -20.88
N ASN A 376 -10.06 -18.57 -21.65
CA ASN A 376 -9.94 -18.44 -23.11
C ASN A 376 -9.02 -17.29 -23.47
N GLN A 377 -9.04 -16.17 -22.71
CA GLN A 377 -8.10 -15.06 -22.93
C GLN A 377 -6.66 -15.42 -22.57
N ILE A 378 -6.47 -16.23 -21.51
CA ILE A 378 -5.14 -16.67 -21.08
C ILE A 378 -4.54 -17.64 -22.10
N SER A 379 -5.35 -18.59 -22.59
CA SER A 379 -4.88 -19.65 -23.49
C SER A 379 -4.81 -19.22 -24.98
N TYR A 380 -5.42 -18.09 -25.36
CA TYR A 380 -5.46 -17.63 -26.76
C TYR A 380 -4.08 -17.17 -27.26
N PRO A 381 -3.69 -17.44 -28.53
CA PRO A 381 -4.38 -18.30 -29.50
C PRO A 381 -4.12 -19.81 -29.24
N TYR A 382 -3.14 -20.12 -28.42
CA TYR A 382 -2.74 -21.47 -28.00
C TYR A 382 -1.93 -21.41 -26.72
N LEU A 383 -2.13 -22.36 -25.85
CA LEU A 383 -1.31 -22.63 -24.67
C LEU A 383 -1.05 -24.13 -24.59
N ASP A 384 0.19 -24.52 -24.38
CA ASP A 384 0.58 -25.92 -24.24
C ASP A 384 -0.08 -26.53 -22.98
N SER A 385 -0.58 -27.76 -23.11
CA SER A 385 -1.30 -28.46 -22.05
C SER A 385 -0.46 -28.77 -20.81
N GLU A 386 0.88 -28.81 -20.95
CA GLU A 386 1.81 -29.04 -19.85
C GLU A 386 2.11 -27.75 -19.06
N THR A 387 1.67 -26.58 -19.55
CA THR A 387 1.88 -25.31 -18.84
C THR A 387 1.02 -25.28 -17.57
N PRO A 388 1.61 -25.12 -16.37
CA PRO A 388 0.86 -25.03 -15.13
C PRO A 388 -0.14 -23.84 -15.16
N VAL A 389 -1.37 -24.09 -14.74
CA VAL A 389 -2.44 -23.07 -14.78
C VAL A 389 -2.04 -21.79 -14.06
N LEU A 390 -1.44 -21.88 -12.87
CA LEU A 390 -1.04 -20.71 -12.12
C LEU A 390 0.06 -19.91 -12.85
N ASP A 391 1.00 -20.58 -13.50
CA ASP A 391 2.02 -19.93 -14.32
C ASP A 391 1.41 -19.17 -15.49
N ALA A 392 0.45 -19.78 -16.18
CA ALA A 392 -0.29 -19.14 -17.26
C ALA A 392 -1.06 -17.90 -16.76
N VAL A 393 -1.74 -18.01 -15.62
CA VAL A 393 -2.46 -16.88 -15.01
C VAL A 393 -1.51 -15.72 -14.73
N ILE A 394 -0.46 -15.93 -13.93
CA ILE A 394 0.45 -14.84 -13.54
C ILE A 394 1.16 -14.23 -14.75
N GLN A 395 1.56 -15.05 -15.71
CA GLN A 395 2.31 -14.56 -16.89
C GLN A 395 1.41 -13.84 -17.91
N ARG A 396 0.13 -14.23 -18.05
CA ARG A 396 -0.70 -13.85 -19.19
C ARG A 396 -2.01 -13.15 -18.84
N ALA A 397 -2.60 -13.38 -17.65
CA ALA A 397 -3.85 -12.73 -17.28
C ALA A 397 -3.71 -11.19 -17.28
N LYS A 398 -4.75 -10.53 -17.74
CA LYS A 398 -4.88 -9.07 -17.79
C LYS A 398 -6.16 -8.66 -17.08
N MET A 399 -6.25 -7.40 -16.65
CA MET A 399 -7.47 -6.86 -16.03
C MET A 399 -8.72 -7.14 -16.87
N GLN A 400 -8.64 -7.03 -18.21
CA GLN A 400 -9.76 -7.31 -19.12
C GLN A 400 -10.23 -8.77 -19.09
N GLY A 401 -9.42 -9.69 -18.61
CA GLY A 401 -9.77 -11.10 -18.44
C GLY A 401 -10.47 -11.42 -17.13
N VAL A 402 -10.53 -10.48 -16.19
CA VAL A 402 -11.27 -10.65 -14.94
C VAL A 402 -12.77 -10.55 -15.25
N GLN A 403 -13.50 -11.66 -15.13
CA GLN A 403 -14.92 -11.71 -15.44
C GLN A 403 -15.80 -11.44 -14.21
N THR A 404 -15.43 -11.99 -13.05
CA THR A 404 -16.26 -11.83 -11.84
C THR A 404 -15.38 -11.63 -10.62
N VAL A 405 -15.75 -10.68 -9.77
CA VAL A 405 -15.16 -10.49 -8.44
C VAL A 405 -16.25 -10.57 -7.39
N ILE A 406 -16.03 -11.43 -6.40
CA ILE A 406 -16.93 -11.68 -5.29
C ILE A 406 -16.23 -11.27 -4.00
N VAL A 407 -16.90 -10.47 -3.16
CA VAL A 407 -16.41 -10.06 -1.83
C VAL A 407 -17.43 -10.44 -0.77
N ALA A 408 -17.02 -11.23 0.21
CA ALA A 408 -17.89 -11.76 1.27
C ALA A 408 -19.14 -12.50 0.73
N GLY A 409 -19.05 -13.09 -0.48
CA GLY A 409 -20.14 -13.81 -1.15
C GLY A 409 -21.04 -12.94 -2.02
N GLU A 410 -20.78 -11.64 -2.12
CA GLU A 410 -21.52 -10.72 -3.00
C GLU A 410 -20.72 -10.45 -4.28
N ILE A 411 -21.35 -10.55 -5.45
CA ILE A 411 -20.74 -10.16 -6.73
C ILE A 411 -20.68 -8.63 -6.77
N VAL A 412 -19.48 -8.09 -6.74
CA VAL A 412 -19.24 -6.62 -6.81
C VAL A 412 -18.83 -6.15 -8.21
N TYR A 413 -18.35 -7.09 -9.04
CA TYR A 413 -17.97 -6.83 -10.43
C TYR A 413 -18.28 -8.05 -11.29
N GLN A 414 -18.89 -7.83 -12.46
CA GLN A 414 -19.21 -8.89 -13.41
C GLN A 414 -19.24 -8.35 -14.83
N ASP A 415 -18.56 -9.03 -15.75
CA ASP A 415 -18.56 -8.75 -17.20
C ASP A 415 -18.27 -7.27 -17.53
N GLY A 416 -17.26 -6.69 -16.90
CA GLY A 416 -16.85 -5.31 -17.10
C GLY A 416 -17.70 -4.26 -16.36
N LYS A 417 -18.65 -4.68 -15.50
CA LYS A 417 -19.57 -3.77 -14.80
C LYS A 417 -19.47 -3.93 -13.28
N PHE A 418 -19.47 -2.81 -12.58
CA PHE A 418 -19.65 -2.78 -11.13
C PHE A 418 -21.12 -2.90 -10.80
N THR A 419 -21.47 -3.77 -9.85
CA THR A 419 -22.86 -4.10 -9.55
C THR A 419 -23.52 -3.08 -8.61
N ARG A 420 -22.72 -2.32 -7.87
CA ARG A 420 -23.20 -1.40 -6.82
C ARG A 420 -23.12 0.08 -7.21
N LEU A 421 -22.24 0.44 -8.15
CA LEU A 421 -21.98 1.81 -8.54
C LEU A 421 -21.87 1.95 -10.06
N ASP A 422 -22.30 3.08 -10.57
CA ASP A 422 -22.02 3.50 -11.94
C ASP A 422 -20.63 4.17 -11.99
N ARG A 423 -19.64 3.44 -12.50
CA ARG A 423 -18.25 3.89 -12.64
C ARG A 423 -18.15 5.16 -13.49
N GLU A 424 -18.80 5.18 -14.64
CA GLU A 424 -18.68 6.28 -15.58
C GLU A 424 -19.28 7.57 -14.99
N ALA A 425 -20.42 7.47 -14.30
CA ALA A 425 -21.02 8.59 -13.59
C ALA A 425 -20.12 9.12 -12.47
N ALA A 426 -19.50 8.23 -11.66
CA ALA A 426 -18.59 8.61 -10.58
C ALA A 426 -17.33 9.30 -11.12
N LEU A 427 -16.72 8.76 -12.19
CA LEU A 427 -15.52 9.34 -12.80
C LEU A 427 -15.81 10.67 -13.53
N ALA A 428 -16.99 10.81 -14.12
CA ALA A 428 -17.43 12.08 -14.70
C ALA A 428 -17.53 13.18 -13.63
N GLN A 429 -18.10 12.87 -12.46
CA GLN A 429 -18.16 13.82 -11.35
C GLN A 429 -16.76 14.20 -10.83
N LEU A 430 -15.86 13.23 -10.66
CA LEU A 430 -14.48 13.51 -10.28
C LEU A 430 -13.79 14.41 -11.29
N ALA A 431 -13.94 14.11 -12.59
CA ALA A 431 -13.37 14.90 -13.66
C ALA A 431 -13.90 16.35 -13.67
N ASP A 432 -15.19 16.54 -13.46
CA ASP A 432 -15.81 17.88 -13.44
C ASP A 432 -15.32 18.71 -12.25
N ILE A 433 -15.17 18.08 -11.07
CA ILE A 433 -14.60 18.75 -9.88
C ILE A 433 -13.14 19.14 -10.14
N LEU A 434 -12.33 18.27 -10.74
CA LEU A 434 -10.91 18.51 -10.98
C LEU A 434 -10.64 19.48 -12.14
N LYS A 435 -11.56 19.63 -13.11
CA LYS A 435 -11.45 20.60 -14.20
C LYS A 435 -11.67 22.05 -13.76
N ARG A 436 -12.19 22.30 -12.56
CA ARG A 436 -12.34 23.65 -12.04
C ARG A 436 -11.03 24.44 -12.08
N PRO A 437 -11.05 25.77 -12.18
CA PRO A 437 -9.85 26.59 -11.98
C PRO A 437 -9.19 26.32 -10.63
N LEU A 438 -7.89 26.52 -10.54
CA LEU A 438 -7.17 26.49 -9.27
C LEU A 438 -7.71 27.58 -8.34
N THR A 439 -7.88 27.24 -7.08
CA THR A 439 -8.16 28.23 -6.03
C THR A 439 -6.91 29.08 -5.75
N ASP A 440 -7.12 30.24 -5.09
CA ASP A 440 -5.99 31.07 -4.65
C ASP A 440 -5.06 30.34 -3.70
N GLU A 441 -5.60 29.43 -2.89
CA GLU A 441 -4.83 28.59 -1.98
C GLU A 441 -3.99 27.54 -2.75
N GLU A 442 -4.58 26.83 -3.70
CA GLU A 442 -3.83 25.91 -4.58
C GLU A 442 -2.74 26.63 -5.37
N MET A 443 -3.02 27.83 -5.89
CA MET A 443 -2.02 28.66 -6.52
C MET A 443 -0.92 29.11 -5.55
N GLY A 444 -1.28 29.41 -4.31
CA GLY A 444 -0.34 29.73 -3.22
C GLY A 444 0.58 28.55 -2.93
N ARG A 445 0.04 27.35 -2.78
CA ARG A 445 0.81 26.11 -2.57
C ARG A 445 1.75 25.81 -3.73
N ARG A 446 1.33 26.03 -4.98
CA ARG A 446 2.21 25.88 -6.16
C ARG A 446 3.40 26.85 -6.14
N ARG A 447 3.19 28.09 -5.71
CA ARG A 447 4.28 29.06 -5.52
C ARG A 447 5.22 28.61 -4.39
N LEU A 448 4.64 28.16 -3.26
CA LEU A 448 5.39 27.65 -2.11
C LEU A 448 6.25 26.44 -2.50
N ALA A 449 5.69 25.45 -3.18
CA ALA A 449 6.41 24.26 -3.65
C ALA A 449 7.67 24.64 -4.46
N LYS A 450 7.52 25.56 -5.42
CA LYS A 450 8.65 26.06 -6.23
C LYS A 450 9.69 26.78 -5.39
N ALA A 451 9.25 27.58 -4.41
CA ALA A 451 10.16 28.37 -3.57
C ALA A 451 10.96 27.49 -2.60
N VAL A 452 10.36 26.41 -2.04
CA VAL A 452 11.03 25.55 -1.05
C VAL A 452 11.87 24.44 -1.69
N PHE A 453 11.56 24.03 -2.92
CA PHE A 453 12.22 22.91 -3.59
C PHE A 453 13.76 23.00 -3.61
N PRO A 454 14.39 24.15 -3.93
CA PRO A 454 15.86 24.27 -3.90
C PRO A 454 16.46 24.01 -2.51
N TYR A 455 15.77 24.43 -1.44
CA TYR A 455 16.23 24.21 -0.06
C TYR A 455 16.14 22.75 0.34
N VAL A 456 15.07 22.06 -0.06
CA VAL A 456 14.92 20.60 0.16
C VAL A 456 16.01 19.84 -0.59
N LYS A 457 16.25 20.18 -1.86
CA LYS A 457 17.32 19.58 -2.65
C LYS A 457 18.69 19.79 -2.03
N SER A 458 18.98 21.03 -1.58
CA SER A 458 20.24 21.36 -0.90
C SER A 458 20.40 20.65 0.44
N PHE A 459 19.31 20.39 1.18
CA PHE A 459 19.35 19.63 2.42
C PHE A 459 19.84 18.20 2.20
N TYR A 460 19.39 17.56 1.11
CA TYR A 460 19.78 16.18 0.79
C TYR A 460 21.08 16.06 0.00
N ASP A 461 21.70 17.17 -0.40
CA ASP A 461 23.01 17.16 -1.05
C ASP A 461 24.07 16.62 -0.06
N GLY A 462 24.78 15.56 -0.45
CA GLY A 462 25.73 14.87 0.42
C GLY A 462 25.11 14.18 1.66
N TYR A 463 23.79 14.07 1.76
CA TYR A 463 23.12 13.39 2.88
C TYR A 463 23.39 11.88 2.88
N TYR A 464 23.45 11.27 1.72
CA TYR A 464 23.77 9.86 1.50
C TYR A 464 24.93 9.71 0.50
N ASP A 465 25.91 8.86 0.84
CA ASP A 465 27.01 8.49 -0.03
C ASP A 465 26.80 7.06 -0.57
N PRO A 466 26.54 6.87 -1.88
CA PRO A 466 26.36 5.56 -2.48
C PRO A 466 27.56 4.61 -2.33
N SER A 467 28.78 5.15 -2.18
CA SER A 467 29.99 4.33 -1.99
C SER A 467 30.01 3.54 -0.69
N THR A 468 29.15 3.93 0.28
CA THR A 468 29.01 3.26 1.59
C THR A 468 28.02 2.09 1.58
N SER A 469 27.46 1.75 0.43
CA SER A 469 26.43 0.70 0.30
C SER A 469 26.88 -0.40 -0.63
N GLU A 470 26.77 -1.65 -0.15
CA GLU A 470 26.93 -2.84 -0.97
C GLU A 470 25.55 -3.36 -1.41
N PRO A 471 25.30 -3.52 -2.72
CA PRO A 471 23.99 -3.96 -3.21
C PRO A 471 23.75 -5.45 -2.97
N TYR A 472 22.50 -5.82 -2.67
CA TYR A 472 22.06 -7.23 -2.64
C TYR A 472 22.04 -7.85 -4.04
N TYR A 473 21.66 -7.08 -5.06
CA TYR A 473 21.53 -7.53 -6.45
C TYR A 473 22.63 -6.95 -7.33
N ARG A 474 23.24 -7.81 -8.15
CA ARG A 474 24.24 -7.42 -9.15
C ARG A 474 23.69 -7.66 -10.54
N GLN A 475 23.02 -6.66 -11.11
CA GLN A 475 22.32 -6.77 -12.40
C GLN A 475 23.25 -6.62 -13.60
N ASN A 476 24.41 -5.98 -13.44
CA ASN A 476 25.42 -5.79 -14.47
C ASN A 476 26.78 -5.44 -13.87
N SER A 477 27.83 -5.35 -14.71
CA SER A 477 29.16 -4.88 -14.33
C SER A 477 29.73 -4.00 -15.43
N ARG A 478 30.54 -3.02 -15.04
CA ARG A 478 31.33 -2.20 -15.98
C ARG A 478 32.75 -2.72 -16.20
N ILE A 479 33.16 -3.78 -15.52
CA ILE A 479 34.45 -4.44 -15.61
C ILE A 479 34.28 -5.91 -15.88
#